data_cb59786869277d68290b5f967c722c95
#
_entry.id   cb59786869277d68290b5f967c722c95
#
_cell.length_a   1.000
_cell.length_b   1.000
_cell.length_c   1.000
_cell.angle_alpha   90.00
_cell.angle_beta   90.00
_cell.angle_gamma   90.00
#
_symmetry.space_group_name_H-M   'P 1'
#
loop_
_entity.id
_entity.type
_entity.pdbx_description
1 polymer ?
#
loop_
_entity_poly.entity_id
_entity_poly.type
_entity_poly.pdbx_seq_one_letter_code
_entity_poly.pdbx_strand_id
1 'polypeptide(L)'
;DMHKQQESALMSFVLFNISNEIVTRENAGVAYQEGSNRVCIIFTGCRSREFGDKIHSICQEIQQKVKEVIGIETSIGIGSWVRSPQELVYSYKLAEKAIGYRYLLGGSLLLDMEEKKTDNSINLIKSLETLTEEIKVGNRQKVTEILEQIEHEIKGALVEKSYACIYLQQVIRAIGNTCQSLSDDPEKIIAQREKLLKEVSQAKTFDKAVTLVKKYAEGVFESLQDLNSSSGQRQGMMAMDYIRKNYMDPDLSL
;
A
#
# COMPACT_ATOMS: atom_id res chain seq x y z
N ASP A 1 -2.56 -28.26 -6.62
CA ASP A 1 -2.35 -27.20 -7.64
C ASP A 1 -3.30 -27.30 -8.83
N MET A 2 -3.71 -28.51 -9.23
CA MET A 2 -4.63 -28.72 -10.37
C MET A 2 -6.03 -28.10 -10.16
N HIS A 3 -6.61 -28.17 -8.94
CA HIS A 3 -7.89 -27.54 -8.63
C HIS A 3 -7.85 -26.01 -8.75
N LYS A 4 -6.80 -25.36 -8.29
CA LYS A 4 -6.64 -23.88 -8.41
C LYS A 4 -6.50 -23.41 -9.87
N GLN A 5 -5.87 -24.22 -10.71
CA GLN A 5 -5.76 -23.92 -12.14
C GLN A 5 -7.10 -24.07 -12.86
N GLN A 6 -7.90 -25.09 -12.51
CA GLN A 6 -9.25 -25.28 -13.07
C GLN A 6 -10.21 -24.17 -12.63
N GLU A 7 -10.19 -23.77 -11.34
CA GLU A 7 -10.99 -22.63 -10.86
C GLU A 7 -10.59 -21.32 -11.56
N SER A 8 -9.30 -21.07 -11.72
CA SER A 8 -8.82 -19.87 -12.42
C SER A 8 -9.26 -19.84 -13.89
N ALA A 9 -9.21 -20.97 -14.58
CA ALA A 9 -9.66 -21.09 -15.98
C ALA A 9 -11.18 -20.86 -16.10
N LEU A 10 -11.98 -21.44 -15.21
CA LEU A 10 -13.42 -21.24 -15.18
C LEU A 10 -13.78 -19.77 -14.92
N MET A 11 -13.13 -19.14 -13.94
CA MET A 11 -13.34 -17.72 -13.64
C MET A 11 -13.00 -16.82 -14.83
N SER A 12 -11.91 -17.11 -15.51
CA SER A 12 -11.51 -16.38 -16.72
C SER A 12 -12.51 -16.55 -17.86
N PHE A 13 -13.02 -17.76 -18.05
CA PHE A 13 -14.04 -18.05 -19.05
C PHE A 13 -15.36 -17.29 -18.76
N VAL A 14 -15.80 -17.30 -17.51
CA VAL A 14 -17.01 -16.56 -17.10
C VAL A 14 -16.82 -15.06 -17.29
N LEU A 15 -15.68 -14.50 -16.87
CA LEU A 15 -15.36 -13.10 -17.06
C LEU A 15 -15.37 -12.71 -18.54
N PHE A 16 -14.77 -13.53 -19.41
CA PHE A 16 -14.77 -13.29 -20.85
C PHE A 16 -16.19 -13.31 -21.43
N ASN A 17 -16.99 -14.34 -21.10
CA ASN A 17 -18.35 -14.48 -21.65
C ASN A 17 -19.25 -13.31 -21.24
N ILE A 18 -19.23 -12.92 -19.97
CA ILE A 18 -20.00 -11.76 -19.48
C ILE A 18 -19.55 -10.48 -20.21
N SER A 19 -18.24 -10.25 -20.30
CA SER A 19 -17.71 -9.07 -20.97
C SER A 19 -18.08 -9.04 -22.45
N ASN A 20 -17.92 -10.17 -23.15
CA ASN A 20 -18.21 -10.28 -24.58
C ASN A 20 -19.71 -10.13 -24.87
N GLU A 21 -20.58 -10.72 -24.04
CA GLU A 21 -22.03 -10.59 -24.18
C GLU A 21 -22.47 -9.13 -24.06
N ILE A 22 -22.02 -8.43 -23.01
CA ILE A 22 -22.41 -7.04 -22.78
C ILE A 22 -21.87 -6.13 -23.89
N VAL A 23 -20.59 -6.26 -24.25
CA VAL A 23 -19.96 -5.43 -25.30
C VAL A 23 -20.59 -5.64 -26.65
N THR A 24 -20.96 -6.90 -26.99
CA THR A 24 -21.63 -7.25 -28.25
C THR A 24 -23.07 -6.73 -28.28
N ARG A 25 -23.83 -6.90 -27.20
CA ARG A 25 -25.20 -6.38 -27.06
C ARG A 25 -25.24 -4.88 -27.26
N GLU A 26 -24.28 -4.17 -26.69
CA GLU A 26 -24.17 -2.71 -26.81
C GLU A 26 -23.58 -2.24 -28.15
N ASN A 27 -23.15 -3.16 -29.01
CA ASN A 27 -22.44 -2.86 -30.26
C ASN A 27 -21.31 -1.83 -30.05
N ALA A 28 -20.52 -2.04 -28.98
CA ALA A 28 -19.56 -1.06 -28.50
C ALA A 28 -18.09 -1.42 -28.83
N GLY A 29 -17.82 -2.63 -29.31
CA GLY A 29 -16.47 -3.08 -29.59
C GLY A 29 -16.30 -4.61 -29.59
N VAL A 30 -15.11 -5.07 -29.25
CA VAL A 30 -14.77 -6.50 -29.18
C VAL A 30 -14.05 -6.81 -27.88
N ALA A 31 -14.34 -7.97 -27.31
CA ALA A 31 -13.64 -8.48 -26.13
C ALA A 31 -12.77 -9.70 -26.53
N TYR A 32 -11.61 -9.85 -25.92
CA TYR A 32 -10.78 -11.04 -26.07
C TYR A 32 -10.13 -11.41 -24.73
N GLN A 33 -9.89 -12.69 -24.55
CA GLN A 33 -9.26 -13.23 -23.36
C GLN A 33 -7.74 -13.04 -23.43
N GLU A 34 -7.17 -12.46 -22.38
CA GLU A 34 -5.73 -12.29 -22.25
C GLU A 34 -5.21 -13.06 -21.03
N GLY A 35 -4.58 -14.20 -21.30
CA GLY A 35 -4.08 -15.08 -20.26
C GLY A 35 -5.19 -15.71 -19.40
N SER A 36 -4.87 -16.04 -18.16
CA SER A 36 -5.76 -16.81 -17.27
C SER A 36 -6.67 -15.97 -16.36
N ASN A 37 -6.48 -14.65 -16.32
CA ASN A 37 -7.20 -13.78 -15.37
C ASN A 37 -7.50 -12.37 -15.89
N ARG A 38 -7.36 -12.15 -17.19
CA ARG A 38 -7.58 -10.86 -17.84
C ARG A 38 -8.47 -10.99 -19.06
N VAL A 39 -9.29 -9.98 -19.26
CA VAL A 39 -10.02 -9.76 -20.50
C VAL A 39 -9.68 -8.35 -20.97
N CYS A 40 -9.33 -8.22 -22.22
CA CYS A 40 -9.12 -6.94 -22.87
C CYS A 40 -10.32 -6.63 -23.75
N ILE A 41 -10.79 -5.39 -23.72
CA ILE A 41 -11.90 -4.88 -24.52
C ILE A 41 -11.40 -3.71 -25.36
N ILE A 42 -11.58 -3.81 -26.67
CA ILE A 42 -11.33 -2.70 -27.59
C ILE A 42 -12.68 -2.07 -27.91
N PHE A 43 -12.92 -0.90 -27.36
CA PHE A 43 -14.11 -0.11 -27.70
C PHE A 43 -13.91 0.62 -29.02
N THR A 44 -14.95 0.65 -29.85
CA THR A 44 -14.94 1.30 -31.17
C THR A 44 -16.11 2.26 -31.28
N GLY A 45 -15.81 3.54 -31.58
CA GLY A 45 -16.85 4.56 -31.69
C GLY A 45 -16.27 5.95 -31.96
N CYS A 46 -17.14 6.96 -31.97
CA CYS A 46 -16.70 8.34 -32.09
C CYS A 46 -16.30 8.91 -30.73
N ARG A 47 -15.21 9.67 -30.68
CA ARG A 47 -14.80 10.38 -29.46
C ARG A 47 -15.85 11.43 -29.11
N SER A 48 -16.72 11.14 -28.17
CA SER A 48 -17.71 12.04 -27.61
C SER A 48 -17.87 11.76 -26.12
N ARG A 49 -18.42 12.73 -25.38
CA ARG A 49 -18.73 12.54 -23.97
C ARG A 49 -19.74 11.40 -23.77
N GLU A 50 -20.79 11.37 -24.59
CA GLU A 50 -21.82 10.34 -24.53
C GLU A 50 -21.26 8.93 -24.70
N PHE A 51 -20.27 8.75 -25.59
CA PHE A 51 -19.65 7.47 -25.78
C PHE A 51 -18.70 7.13 -24.62
N GLY A 52 -18.04 8.12 -24.01
CA GLY A 52 -17.27 7.95 -22.76
C GLY A 52 -18.17 7.47 -21.62
N ASP A 53 -19.29 8.15 -21.39
CA ASP A 53 -20.29 7.76 -20.39
C ASP A 53 -20.84 6.34 -20.65
N LYS A 54 -21.06 5.99 -21.93
CA LYS A 54 -21.46 4.63 -22.33
C LYS A 54 -20.40 3.59 -21.98
N ILE A 55 -19.11 3.85 -22.23
CA ILE A 55 -18.01 2.95 -21.86
C ILE A 55 -18.01 2.73 -20.35
N HIS A 56 -18.11 3.80 -19.56
CA HIS A 56 -18.18 3.71 -18.10
C HIS A 56 -19.36 2.86 -17.63
N SER A 57 -20.55 3.06 -18.19
CA SER A 57 -21.75 2.27 -17.88
C SER A 57 -21.56 0.78 -18.19
N ILE A 58 -20.99 0.46 -19.36
CA ILE A 58 -20.66 -0.94 -19.75
C ILE A 58 -19.69 -1.55 -18.75
N CYS A 59 -18.63 -0.84 -18.39
CA CYS A 59 -17.64 -1.32 -17.43
C CYS A 59 -18.25 -1.58 -16.05
N GLN A 60 -19.11 -0.70 -15.56
CA GLN A 60 -19.84 -0.89 -14.30
C GLN A 60 -20.78 -2.09 -14.35
N GLU A 61 -21.50 -2.28 -15.46
CA GLU A 61 -22.36 -3.44 -15.66
C GLU A 61 -21.56 -4.75 -15.65
N ILE A 62 -20.40 -4.79 -16.33
CA ILE A 62 -19.50 -5.94 -16.29
C ILE A 62 -19.07 -6.25 -14.85
N GLN A 63 -18.62 -5.25 -14.08
CA GLN A 63 -18.21 -5.44 -12.68
C GLN A 63 -19.35 -5.99 -11.83
N GLN A 64 -20.53 -5.43 -11.97
CA GLN A 64 -21.71 -5.87 -11.24
C GLN A 64 -22.11 -7.30 -11.60
N LYS A 65 -22.20 -7.64 -12.88
CA LYS A 65 -22.58 -8.97 -13.35
C LYS A 65 -21.56 -10.04 -12.93
N VAL A 66 -20.28 -9.76 -13.04
CA VAL A 66 -19.24 -10.68 -12.58
C VAL A 66 -19.36 -10.93 -11.07
N LYS A 67 -19.59 -9.87 -10.29
CA LYS A 67 -19.80 -10.00 -8.83
C LYS A 67 -21.06 -10.81 -8.49
N GLU A 68 -22.15 -10.62 -9.23
CA GLU A 68 -23.40 -11.37 -9.06
C GLU A 68 -23.23 -12.87 -9.38
N VAL A 69 -22.52 -13.20 -10.46
CA VAL A 69 -22.43 -14.59 -10.98
C VAL A 69 -21.38 -15.41 -10.25
N ILE A 70 -20.20 -14.85 -9.98
CA ILE A 70 -19.08 -15.61 -9.39
C ILE A 70 -18.58 -15.04 -8.05
N GLY A 71 -19.20 -13.98 -7.52
CA GLY A 71 -18.85 -13.42 -6.21
C GLY A 71 -17.47 -12.73 -6.16
N ILE A 72 -16.85 -12.42 -7.31
CA ILE A 72 -15.50 -11.85 -7.38
C ILE A 72 -15.56 -10.38 -7.75
N GLU A 73 -14.75 -9.59 -7.05
CA GLU A 73 -14.52 -8.19 -7.40
C GLU A 73 -13.50 -8.08 -8.54
N THR A 74 -13.89 -7.36 -9.59
CA THR A 74 -13.04 -7.10 -10.76
C THR A 74 -12.61 -5.65 -10.80
N SER A 75 -11.41 -5.40 -11.29
CA SER A 75 -10.92 -4.03 -11.54
C SER A 75 -10.76 -3.83 -13.04
N ILE A 76 -11.18 -2.65 -13.50
CA ILE A 76 -11.13 -2.25 -14.90
C ILE A 76 -10.31 -0.97 -15.02
N GLY A 77 -9.30 -1.00 -15.89
CA GLY A 77 -8.56 0.18 -16.30
C GLY A 77 -8.97 0.60 -17.70
N ILE A 78 -9.27 1.87 -17.90
CA ILE A 78 -9.59 2.45 -19.19
C ILE A 78 -8.38 3.21 -19.68
N GLY A 79 -7.94 2.91 -20.90
CA GLY A 79 -6.85 3.62 -21.59
C GLY A 79 -7.35 4.85 -22.32
N SER A 80 -6.43 5.51 -23.02
CA SER A 80 -6.76 6.71 -23.79
C SER A 80 -7.44 6.40 -25.14
N TRP A 81 -8.15 7.40 -25.64
CA TRP A 81 -8.58 7.41 -27.03
C TRP A 81 -7.41 7.44 -27.99
N VAL A 82 -7.51 6.63 -29.04
CA VAL A 82 -6.52 6.55 -30.11
C VAL A 82 -7.19 6.65 -31.47
N ARG A 83 -6.44 7.10 -32.47
CA ARG A 83 -6.98 7.31 -33.82
C ARG A 83 -6.61 6.19 -34.79
N SER A 84 -5.61 5.41 -34.43
CA SER A 84 -5.09 4.35 -35.32
C SER A 84 -4.85 3.05 -34.54
N PRO A 85 -4.93 1.89 -35.20
CA PRO A 85 -4.62 0.60 -34.56
C PRO A 85 -3.19 0.52 -34.00
N GLN A 86 -2.24 1.25 -34.58
CA GLN A 86 -0.85 1.28 -34.12
C GLN A 86 -0.71 1.93 -32.74
N GLU A 87 -1.61 2.85 -32.40
CA GLU A 87 -1.64 3.53 -31.10
C GLU A 87 -2.35 2.71 -30.00
N LEU A 88 -3.02 1.60 -30.35
CA LEU A 88 -3.68 0.72 -29.36
C LEU A 88 -2.72 0.23 -28.28
N VAL A 89 -1.45 0.00 -28.65
CA VAL A 89 -0.41 -0.40 -27.68
C VAL A 89 -0.22 0.66 -26.59
N TYR A 90 -0.32 1.93 -26.94
CA TYR A 90 -0.23 3.03 -25.96
C TYR A 90 -1.46 3.06 -25.05
N SER A 91 -2.66 2.98 -25.61
CA SER A 91 -3.92 2.91 -24.86
C SER A 91 -3.95 1.71 -23.91
N TYR A 92 -3.51 0.54 -24.38
CA TYR A 92 -3.39 -0.67 -23.57
C TYR A 92 -2.46 -0.48 -22.37
N LYS A 93 -1.27 0.11 -22.58
CA LYS A 93 -0.33 0.39 -21.48
C LYS A 93 -0.90 1.34 -20.43
N LEU A 94 -1.70 2.33 -20.85
CA LEU A 94 -2.40 3.21 -19.91
C LEU A 94 -3.48 2.46 -19.12
N ALA A 95 -4.26 1.60 -19.78
CA ALA A 95 -5.25 0.75 -19.12
C ALA A 95 -4.58 -0.21 -18.11
N GLU A 96 -3.46 -0.82 -18.48
CA GLU A 96 -2.68 -1.68 -17.58
C GLU A 96 -2.12 -0.89 -16.38
N LYS A 97 -1.62 0.31 -16.60
CA LYS A 97 -1.19 1.22 -15.54
C LYS A 97 -2.35 1.56 -14.60
N ALA A 98 -3.54 1.84 -15.12
CA ALA A 98 -4.74 2.10 -14.33
C ALA A 98 -5.07 0.92 -13.39
N ILE A 99 -5.01 -0.31 -13.89
CA ILE A 99 -5.21 -1.52 -13.07
C ILE A 99 -4.13 -1.65 -11.98
N GLY A 100 -2.91 -1.21 -12.25
CA GLY A 100 -1.80 -1.21 -11.30
C GLY A 100 -2.10 -0.43 -10.01
N TYR A 101 -2.93 0.60 -10.08
CA TYR A 101 -3.36 1.37 -8.90
C TYR A 101 -4.31 0.62 -7.97
N ARG A 102 -4.79 -0.56 -8.36
CA ARG A 102 -5.54 -1.46 -7.47
C ARG A 102 -4.77 -1.78 -6.18
N TYR A 103 -3.45 -1.79 -6.24
CA TYR A 103 -2.62 -1.99 -5.05
C TYR A 103 -2.87 -0.91 -4.00
N LEU A 104 -2.99 0.36 -4.43
CA LEU A 104 -3.20 1.52 -3.55
C LEU A 104 -4.66 1.71 -3.16
N LEU A 105 -5.57 1.57 -4.13
CA LEU A 105 -6.97 1.94 -3.98
C LEU A 105 -7.84 0.77 -3.50
N GLY A 106 -7.31 -0.46 -3.60
CA GLY A 106 -8.05 -1.67 -3.21
C GLY A 106 -9.21 -2.01 -4.13
N GLY A 107 -9.93 -3.09 -3.80
CA GLY A 107 -11.28 -3.41 -4.25
C GLY A 107 -11.54 -3.47 -5.75
N SER A 108 -12.81 -3.19 -6.08
CA SER A 108 -13.33 -3.10 -7.44
C SER A 108 -13.03 -1.72 -8.02
N LEU A 109 -11.92 -1.60 -8.74
CA LEU A 109 -11.46 -0.34 -9.33
C LEU A 109 -12.03 -0.18 -10.75
N LEU A 110 -12.60 1.00 -11.03
CA LEU A 110 -12.84 1.49 -12.39
C LEU A 110 -12.09 2.81 -12.52
N LEU A 111 -11.02 2.83 -13.29
CA LEU A 111 -10.16 4.00 -13.42
C LEU A 111 -9.89 4.33 -14.88
N ASP A 112 -10.21 5.58 -15.25
CA ASP A 112 -9.86 6.19 -16.52
C ASP A 112 -8.60 7.04 -16.40
N MET A 113 -7.61 6.78 -17.24
CA MET A 113 -6.33 7.50 -17.23
C MET A 113 -6.37 8.82 -17.99
N GLU A 114 -7.36 9.05 -18.87
CA GLU A 114 -7.52 10.38 -19.51
C GLU A 114 -7.96 11.45 -18.50
N GLU A 115 -8.71 11.06 -17.47
CA GLU A 115 -9.23 11.99 -16.46
C GLU A 115 -8.24 12.37 -15.37
N LYS A 116 -7.13 11.62 -15.20
CA LYS A 116 -6.18 11.85 -14.10
C LYS A 116 -4.81 12.31 -14.57
N LYS A 117 -4.49 13.57 -14.27
CA LYS A 117 -3.11 14.05 -14.24
C LYS A 117 -2.47 13.60 -12.92
N THR A 118 -1.59 12.62 -12.98
CA THR A 118 -0.85 12.17 -11.80
C THR A 118 0.42 13.00 -11.67
N ASP A 119 0.48 13.87 -10.67
CA ASP A 119 1.74 14.43 -10.19
C ASP A 119 2.33 13.43 -9.18
N ASN A 120 3.27 12.62 -9.63
CA ASN A 120 3.74 11.43 -8.91
C ASN A 120 4.91 11.73 -7.95
N SER A 121 5.23 12.99 -7.68
CA SER A 121 6.34 13.35 -6.79
C SER A 121 5.87 13.52 -5.35
N ILE A 122 6.28 12.60 -4.48
CA ILE A 122 6.10 12.73 -3.03
C ILE A 122 7.45 13.07 -2.42
N ASN A 123 7.50 14.10 -1.60
CA ASN A 123 8.69 14.44 -0.83
C ASN A 123 8.48 14.09 0.65
N LEU A 124 8.93 12.92 1.06
CA LEU A 124 8.82 12.44 2.43
C LEU A 124 9.92 12.93 3.37
N ILE A 125 10.89 13.70 2.92
CA ILE A 125 12.08 14.07 3.73
C ILE A 125 11.64 14.70 5.05
N LYS A 126 10.80 15.74 4.99
CA LYS A 126 10.32 16.44 6.20
C LYS A 126 9.50 15.53 7.12
N SER A 127 8.63 14.70 6.55
CA SER A 127 7.80 13.75 7.32
C SER A 127 8.67 12.70 8.02
N LEU A 128 9.74 12.22 7.37
CA LEU A 128 10.68 11.27 7.95
C LEU A 128 11.56 11.91 9.05
N GLU A 129 12.00 13.15 8.86
CA GLU A 129 12.73 13.90 9.91
C GLU A 129 11.86 14.05 11.15
N THR A 130 10.63 14.58 11.01
CA THR A 130 9.70 14.73 12.13
C THR A 130 9.37 13.36 12.76
N LEU A 131 9.19 12.31 11.97
CA LEU A 131 8.95 10.94 12.46
C LEU A 131 10.09 10.48 13.38
N THR A 132 11.35 10.68 12.97
CA THR A 132 12.51 10.28 13.76
C THR A 132 12.65 11.07 15.05
N GLU A 133 12.32 12.37 15.04
CA GLU A 133 12.31 13.22 16.24
C GLU A 133 11.24 12.77 17.22
N GLU A 134 10.01 12.53 16.77
CA GLU A 134 8.89 12.12 17.63
C GLU A 134 9.09 10.70 18.22
N ILE A 135 9.79 9.82 17.49
CA ILE A 135 10.19 8.51 18.02
C ILE A 135 11.20 8.69 19.18
N LYS A 136 12.21 9.57 19.04
CA LYS A 136 13.21 9.83 20.08
C LYS A 136 12.59 10.39 21.35
N VAL A 137 11.57 11.25 21.20
CA VAL A 137 10.82 11.84 22.34
C VAL A 137 9.81 10.83 22.93
N GLY A 138 9.48 9.76 22.23
CA GLY A 138 8.50 8.75 22.69
C GLY A 138 7.04 9.18 22.48
N ASN A 139 6.77 10.11 21.58
CA ASN A 139 5.43 10.65 21.31
C ASN A 139 4.63 9.75 20.36
N ARG A 140 4.01 8.70 20.90
CA ARG A 140 3.25 7.70 20.13
C ARG A 140 2.13 8.31 19.28
N GLN A 141 1.37 9.25 19.85
CA GLN A 141 0.26 9.86 19.15
C GLN A 141 0.73 10.58 17.89
N LYS A 142 1.79 11.37 18.01
CA LYS A 142 2.34 12.14 16.89
C LYS A 142 2.92 11.24 15.81
N VAL A 143 3.58 10.14 16.19
CA VAL A 143 4.07 9.13 15.22
C VAL A 143 2.92 8.51 14.45
N THR A 144 1.81 8.18 15.10
CA THR A 144 0.61 7.65 14.43
C THR A 144 0.05 8.66 13.43
N GLU A 145 -0.08 9.93 13.82
CA GLU A 145 -0.56 11.01 12.93
C GLU A 145 0.34 11.17 11.70
N ILE A 146 1.67 11.13 11.88
CA ILE A 146 2.63 11.23 10.77
C ILE A 146 2.52 10.04 9.83
N LEU A 147 2.37 8.82 10.35
CA LEU A 147 2.18 7.62 9.52
C LEU A 147 0.87 7.68 8.72
N GLU A 148 -0.20 8.21 9.30
CA GLU A 148 -1.47 8.44 8.60
C GLU A 148 -1.36 9.52 7.52
N GLN A 149 -0.61 10.58 7.79
CA GLN A 149 -0.33 11.61 6.79
C GLN A 149 0.47 11.04 5.61
N ILE A 150 1.54 10.26 5.86
CA ILE A 150 2.33 9.59 4.82
C ILE A 150 1.45 8.63 4.00
N GLU A 151 0.58 7.86 4.66
CA GLU A 151 -0.39 6.98 3.99
C GLU A 151 -1.29 7.77 3.03
N HIS A 152 -1.83 8.89 3.51
CA HIS A 152 -2.71 9.75 2.73
C HIS A 152 -1.99 10.37 1.51
N GLU A 153 -0.76 10.85 1.70
CA GLU A 153 0.07 11.41 0.63
C GLU A 153 0.37 10.37 -0.46
N ILE A 154 0.75 9.14 -0.08
CA ILE A 154 1.01 8.06 -1.04
C ILE A 154 -0.25 7.68 -1.83
N LYS A 155 -1.40 7.55 -1.15
CA LYS A 155 -2.68 7.27 -1.81
C LYS A 155 -3.11 8.40 -2.75
N GLY A 156 -2.95 9.65 -2.31
CA GLY A 156 -3.33 10.84 -3.07
C GLY A 156 -2.51 11.04 -4.34
N ALA A 157 -1.21 10.74 -4.28
CA ALA A 157 -0.31 10.87 -5.42
C ALA A 157 -0.48 9.75 -6.47
N LEU A 158 -1.28 8.69 -6.19
CA LEU A 158 -1.52 7.58 -7.11
C LEU A 158 -0.21 7.01 -7.70
N VAL A 159 0.75 6.73 -6.85
CA VAL A 159 2.03 6.15 -7.29
C VAL A 159 1.88 4.66 -7.63
N GLU A 160 2.73 4.14 -8.48
CA GLU A 160 2.78 2.70 -8.78
C GLU A 160 3.23 1.91 -7.53
N LYS A 161 2.85 0.62 -7.48
CA LYS A 161 3.21 -0.28 -6.36
C LYS A 161 4.70 -0.23 -6.00
N SER A 162 5.58 -0.19 -7.00
CA SER A 162 7.03 -0.13 -6.82
C SER A 162 7.45 1.10 -5.99
N TYR A 163 6.93 2.27 -6.34
CA TYR A 163 7.21 3.51 -5.61
C TYR A 163 6.57 3.52 -4.23
N ALA A 164 5.31 3.05 -4.10
CA ALA A 164 4.66 2.93 -2.79
C ALA A 164 5.48 2.03 -1.84
N CYS A 165 5.99 0.90 -2.34
CA CYS A 165 6.88 0.03 -1.56
C CYS A 165 8.19 0.74 -1.17
N ILE A 166 8.82 1.51 -2.07
CA ILE A 166 10.04 2.28 -1.78
C ILE A 166 9.76 3.29 -0.66
N TYR A 167 8.66 4.03 -0.72
CA TYR A 167 8.30 4.99 0.32
C TYR A 167 8.08 4.32 1.69
N LEU A 168 7.34 3.21 1.74
CA LEU A 168 7.17 2.46 2.97
C LEU A 168 8.48 1.89 3.51
N GLN A 169 9.40 1.44 2.63
CA GLN A 169 10.73 0.99 3.03
C GLN A 169 11.57 2.11 3.65
N GLN A 170 11.45 3.35 3.14
CA GLN A 170 12.10 4.51 3.75
C GLN A 170 11.57 4.78 5.17
N VAL A 171 10.23 4.69 5.36
CA VAL A 171 9.61 4.81 6.68
C VAL A 171 10.11 3.73 7.63
N ILE A 172 10.12 2.46 7.21
CA ILE A 172 10.59 1.33 8.02
C ILE A 172 12.06 1.51 8.42
N ARG A 173 12.90 1.97 7.50
CA ARG A 173 14.31 2.22 7.76
C ARG A 173 14.50 3.39 8.73
N ALA A 174 13.74 4.47 8.59
CA ALA A 174 13.78 5.61 9.51
C ALA A 174 13.41 5.16 10.94
N ILE A 175 12.31 4.43 11.12
CA ILE A 175 11.91 3.87 12.42
C ILE A 175 13.00 2.95 12.95
N GLY A 176 13.43 1.97 12.18
CA GLY A 176 14.40 0.95 12.60
C GLY A 176 15.75 1.53 12.99
N ASN A 177 16.30 2.48 12.21
CA ASN A 177 17.58 3.12 12.50
C ASN A 177 17.50 3.97 13.78
N THR A 178 16.41 4.71 13.98
CA THR A 178 16.21 5.51 15.19
C THR A 178 16.14 4.60 16.43
N CYS A 179 15.39 3.50 16.33
CA CYS A 179 15.23 2.57 17.45
C CYS A 179 16.49 1.74 17.72
N GLN A 180 17.25 1.39 16.69
CA GLN A 180 18.55 0.72 16.85
C GLN A 180 19.51 1.57 17.67
N SER A 181 19.48 2.90 17.52
CA SER A 181 20.34 3.82 18.31
C SER A 181 19.89 3.99 19.76
N LEU A 182 18.67 3.58 20.10
CA LEU A 182 18.07 3.72 21.42
C LEU A 182 17.93 2.38 22.17
N SER A 183 18.20 1.26 21.51
CA SER A 183 17.97 -0.10 22.02
C SER A 183 19.25 -0.72 22.60
N ASP A 184 19.09 -1.50 23.67
CA ASP A 184 20.14 -2.35 24.23
C ASP A 184 20.39 -3.61 23.40
N ASP A 185 19.47 -3.98 22.49
CA ASP A 185 19.56 -5.12 21.56
C ASP A 185 19.38 -4.68 20.10
N PRO A 186 20.40 -4.08 19.50
CA PRO A 186 20.35 -3.60 18.11
C PRO A 186 20.12 -4.71 17.08
N GLU A 187 20.61 -5.93 17.34
CA GLU A 187 20.51 -7.04 16.40
C GLU A 187 19.07 -7.51 16.24
N LYS A 188 18.30 -7.53 17.31
CA LYS A 188 16.86 -7.83 17.29
C LYS A 188 16.08 -6.82 16.44
N ILE A 189 16.39 -5.54 16.58
CA ILE A 189 15.75 -4.48 15.77
C ILE A 189 16.07 -4.65 14.29
N ILE A 190 17.31 -4.96 13.95
CA ILE A 190 17.74 -5.22 12.57
C ILE A 190 16.97 -6.41 11.99
N ALA A 191 16.90 -7.54 12.72
CA ALA A 191 16.21 -8.74 12.27
C ALA A 191 14.72 -8.49 12.02
N GLN A 192 14.05 -7.77 12.93
CA GLN A 192 12.64 -7.38 12.78
C GLN A 192 12.43 -6.48 11.56
N ARG A 193 13.29 -5.49 11.34
CA ARG A 193 13.25 -4.60 10.18
C ARG A 193 13.39 -5.35 8.87
N GLU A 194 14.39 -6.23 8.75
CA GLU A 194 14.62 -7.00 7.51
C GLU A 194 13.46 -7.96 7.19
N LYS A 195 12.87 -8.56 8.21
CA LYS A 195 11.65 -9.37 8.07
C LYS A 195 10.48 -8.51 7.54
N LEU A 196 10.26 -7.36 8.14
CA LEU A 196 9.18 -6.45 7.76
C LEU A 196 9.34 -5.93 6.33
N LEU A 197 10.57 -5.57 5.91
CA LEU A 197 10.84 -5.14 4.53
C LEU A 197 10.41 -6.19 3.51
N LYS A 198 10.63 -7.48 3.79
CA LYS A 198 10.18 -8.58 2.96
C LYS A 198 8.65 -8.70 2.96
N GLU A 199 8.01 -8.65 4.13
CA GLU A 199 6.55 -8.77 4.26
C GLU A 199 5.82 -7.63 3.53
N VAL A 200 6.30 -6.40 3.64
CA VAL A 200 5.74 -5.22 2.95
C VAL A 200 5.88 -5.36 1.43
N SER A 201 7.02 -5.84 0.92
CA SER A 201 7.21 -6.04 -0.53
C SER A 201 6.27 -7.12 -1.11
N GLN A 202 5.87 -8.11 -0.30
CA GLN A 202 4.98 -9.20 -0.65
C GLN A 202 3.50 -8.89 -0.40
N ALA A 203 3.19 -7.77 0.24
CA ALA A 203 1.82 -7.40 0.56
C ALA A 203 0.98 -7.26 -0.73
N LYS A 204 -0.24 -7.83 -0.69
CA LYS A 204 -1.16 -7.81 -1.84
C LYS A 204 -1.86 -6.47 -2.00
N THR A 205 -2.01 -5.70 -0.93
CA THR A 205 -2.66 -4.39 -0.90
C THR A 205 -1.83 -3.40 -0.09
N PHE A 206 -1.96 -2.14 -0.41
CA PHE A 206 -1.27 -1.05 0.30
C PHE A 206 -1.72 -0.95 1.76
N ASP A 207 -3.03 -1.10 2.03
CA ASP A 207 -3.57 -1.07 3.39
C ASP A 207 -2.95 -2.14 4.29
N LYS A 208 -2.73 -3.35 3.72
CA LYS A 208 -2.05 -4.41 4.45
C LYS A 208 -0.58 -4.06 4.73
N ALA A 209 0.11 -3.46 3.76
CA ALA A 209 1.48 -3.01 3.94
C ALA A 209 1.59 -1.92 5.02
N VAL A 210 0.70 -0.93 4.98
CA VAL A 210 0.62 0.15 5.99
C VAL A 210 0.32 -0.40 7.38
N THR A 211 -0.63 -1.35 7.49
CA THR A 211 -0.95 -2.01 8.77
C THR A 211 0.29 -2.68 9.39
N LEU A 212 1.11 -3.34 8.56
CA LEU A 212 2.37 -3.94 9.02
C LEU A 212 3.35 -2.90 9.54
N VAL A 213 3.46 -1.75 8.85
CA VAL A 213 4.34 -0.63 9.28
C VAL A 213 3.85 -0.02 10.61
N LYS A 214 2.54 0.25 10.73
CA LYS A 214 1.95 0.78 11.98
C LYS A 214 2.18 -0.17 13.15
N LYS A 215 1.95 -1.47 12.95
CA LYS A 215 2.21 -2.50 13.98
C LYS A 215 3.70 -2.57 14.38
N TYR A 216 4.60 -2.40 13.43
CA TYR A 216 6.03 -2.35 13.71
C TYR A 216 6.38 -1.14 14.56
N ALA A 217 5.86 0.05 14.23
CA ALA A 217 6.07 1.25 15.03
C ALA A 217 5.57 1.07 16.47
N GLU A 218 4.38 0.48 16.67
CA GLU A 218 3.83 0.18 18.00
C GLU A 218 4.74 -0.77 18.80
N GLY A 219 5.16 -1.89 18.20
CA GLY A 219 6.03 -2.88 18.86
C GLY A 219 7.40 -2.32 19.25
N VAL A 220 7.90 -1.36 18.47
CA VAL A 220 9.13 -0.64 18.81
C VAL A 220 8.93 0.24 20.04
N PHE A 221 7.82 0.98 20.13
CA PHE A 221 7.52 1.78 21.33
C PHE A 221 7.38 0.94 22.59
N GLU A 222 6.75 -0.23 22.50
CA GLU A 222 6.68 -1.17 23.63
C GLU A 222 8.07 -1.60 24.09
N SER A 223 8.94 -1.96 23.14
CA SER A 223 10.33 -2.35 23.46
C SER A 223 11.13 -1.21 24.10
N LEU A 224 10.95 0.03 23.67
CA LEU A 224 11.62 1.20 24.26
C LEU A 224 11.08 1.56 25.66
N GLN A 225 9.79 1.34 25.93
CA GLN A 225 9.22 1.57 27.29
C GLN A 225 9.71 0.54 28.30
N ASP A 226 9.82 -0.73 27.90
CA ASP A 226 10.37 -1.78 28.77
C ASP A 226 11.81 -1.48 29.16
N LEU A 227 12.60 -0.92 28.24
CA LEU A 227 13.98 -0.48 28.51
C LEU A 227 14.03 0.70 29.47
N ASN A 228 13.18 1.71 29.28
CA ASN A 228 13.12 2.89 30.16
C ASN A 228 12.63 2.53 31.57
N SER A 229 11.66 1.61 31.68
CA SER A 229 11.20 1.12 32.98
C SER A 229 12.26 0.28 33.70
N SER A 230 12.99 -0.56 32.98
CA SER A 230 14.06 -1.40 33.54
C SER A 230 15.32 -0.58 33.86
N SER A 231 15.70 0.39 33.05
CA SER A 231 16.84 1.27 33.30
C SER A 231 16.58 2.23 34.46
N GLY A 232 15.38 2.81 34.55
CA GLY A 232 14.95 3.66 35.67
C GLY A 232 14.88 2.90 36.99
N GLN A 233 14.38 1.66 36.99
CA GLN A 233 14.40 0.79 38.17
C GLN A 233 15.83 0.40 38.58
N ARG A 234 16.68 0.12 37.60
CA ARG A 234 18.11 -0.24 37.85
C ARG A 234 18.88 0.96 38.40
N GLN A 235 18.70 2.16 37.85
CA GLN A 235 19.30 3.38 38.38
C GLN A 235 18.73 3.72 39.76
N GLY A 236 17.43 3.57 39.99
CA GLY A 236 16.81 3.73 41.30
C GLY A 236 17.33 2.73 42.31
N MET A 237 17.52 1.46 41.98
CA MET A 237 18.15 0.45 42.85
C MET A 237 19.61 0.77 43.15
N MET A 238 20.39 1.20 42.15
CA MET A 238 21.79 1.60 42.36
C MET A 238 21.90 2.83 43.26
N ALA A 239 21.06 3.82 43.07
CA ALA A 239 20.98 5.00 43.96
C ALA A 239 20.59 4.63 45.37
N MET A 240 19.58 3.77 45.56
CA MET A 240 19.16 3.28 46.89
C MET A 240 20.29 2.46 47.57
N ASP A 241 21.01 1.63 46.84
CA ASP A 241 22.13 0.83 47.35
C ASP A 241 23.31 1.74 47.73
N TYR A 242 23.59 2.75 46.91
CA TYR A 242 24.59 3.77 47.19
C TYR A 242 24.26 4.57 48.46
N ILE A 243 23.03 5.06 48.61
CA ILE A 243 22.52 5.76 49.80
C ILE A 243 22.61 4.85 51.03
N ARG A 244 22.19 3.56 50.92
CA ARG A 244 22.29 2.59 52.04
C ARG A 244 23.70 2.35 52.53
N LYS A 245 24.68 2.33 51.61
CA LYS A 245 26.09 2.10 51.97
C LYS A 245 26.77 3.33 52.55
N ASN A 246 26.30 4.54 52.20
CA ASN A 246 26.98 5.79 52.52
C ASN A 246 26.13 6.75 53.36
N TYR A 247 24.95 6.33 53.87
CA TYR A 247 24.00 7.25 54.58
C TYR A 247 24.58 7.90 55.83
N MET A 248 25.69 7.40 56.41
CA MET A 248 26.42 7.98 57.54
C MET A 248 27.55 8.94 57.13
N ASP A 249 27.80 9.10 55.83
CA ASP A 249 28.81 10.03 55.33
C ASP A 249 28.20 11.46 55.26
N PRO A 250 28.75 12.41 56.04
CA PRO A 250 28.22 13.79 56.05
C PRO A 250 28.43 14.53 54.73
N ASP A 251 29.30 14.04 53.84
CA ASP A 251 29.57 14.63 52.52
C ASP A 251 28.76 13.95 51.40
N LEU A 252 27.74 13.14 51.71
CA LEU A 252 26.90 12.48 50.71
C LEU A 252 26.18 13.50 49.86
N SER A 253 26.64 13.69 48.62
CA SER A 253 25.92 14.47 47.61
C SER A 253 25.46 13.55 46.44
N LEU A 254 24.29 13.86 45.92
CA LEU A 254 23.69 13.19 44.75
C LEU A 254 24.24 13.76 43.46
#